data_592686339bd63df11e1462b3f940d3fe
#
_entry.id   592686339bd63df11e1462b3f940d3fe
#
_cell.length_a   1.000
_cell.length_b   1.000
_cell.length_c   1.000
_cell.angle_alpha   90.00
_cell.angle_beta   90.00
_cell.angle_gamma   90.00
#
_symmetry.space_group_name_H-M   'P 1'
#
loop_
_entity.id
_entity.type
_entity.pdbx_description
1 polymer ?
#
loop_
_entity_poly.entity_id
_entity_poly.type
_entity_poly.pdbx_seq_one_letter_code
_entity_poly.pdbx_strand_id
1 'polypeptide(L)'
;MKKLLVMIALTLISSATFAQQKTSTVNISFWEVKMGHRTQFNTAMETHLSKFTSVKDGIPEVTGYNITGGNHHGEYLIAQNSRKSWADRDVVTPTTMENIRQNEYWELNIAPHLEGVTGDILVYEPEMSNLGVDDKSEKRVVTEFTVINGSKGLTDQLRKMPKVWDKLGRKMGVWVTYTGVARYRVVRYLPNGWKELDDAKDGEFAIAYDEVYGKGSWDKDRLILTNGWTITDKFMMTLNTRLTSK
;
A
#
# COMPACT_ATOMS: atom_id res chain seq x y z
N MET A 1 -45.22 26.52 1.31
CA MET A 1 -44.49 25.91 2.42
C MET A 1 -44.03 24.47 2.14
N LYS A 2 -44.86 23.55 1.59
CA LYS A 2 -44.43 22.16 1.31
C LYS A 2 -43.28 22.02 0.31
N LYS A 3 -43.16 22.88 -0.71
CA LYS A 3 -42.06 22.83 -1.69
C LYS A 3 -40.71 23.31 -1.12
N LEU A 4 -40.71 24.19 -0.14
CA LEU A 4 -39.51 24.67 0.55
C LEU A 4 -38.90 23.59 1.45
N LEU A 5 -39.75 22.82 2.14
CA LEU A 5 -39.34 21.71 3.00
C LEU A 5 -38.69 20.56 2.20
N VAL A 6 -39.14 20.26 1.00
CA VAL A 6 -38.58 19.24 0.12
C VAL A 6 -37.20 19.69 -0.40
N MET A 7 -37.01 20.97 -0.70
CA MET A 7 -35.69 21.48 -1.12
C MET A 7 -34.66 21.45 0.02
N ILE A 8 -35.04 21.74 1.24
CA ILE A 8 -34.18 21.67 2.42
C ILE A 8 -33.83 20.21 2.74
N ALA A 9 -34.73 19.27 2.57
CA ALA A 9 -34.47 17.84 2.77
C ALA A 9 -33.51 17.29 1.69
N LEU A 10 -33.61 17.73 0.43
CA LEU A 10 -32.71 17.33 -0.63
C LEU A 10 -31.29 17.90 -0.47
N THR A 11 -31.14 19.11 0.07
CA THR A 11 -29.81 19.69 0.36
C THR A 11 -29.17 19.05 1.60
N LEU A 12 -29.94 18.57 2.57
CA LEU A 12 -29.41 17.83 3.74
C LEU A 12 -28.97 16.40 3.37
N ILE A 13 -29.61 15.77 2.39
CA ILE A 13 -29.22 14.43 1.92
C ILE A 13 -27.95 14.50 1.06
N SER A 14 -27.74 15.58 0.30
CA SER A 14 -26.52 15.75 -0.51
C SER A 14 -25.28 16.08 0.34
N SER A 15 -25.44 16.62 1.54
CA SER A 15 -24.32 16.89 2.46
C SER A 15 -23.93 15.68 3.33
N ALA A 16 -24.77 14.65 3.41
CA ALA A 16 -24.48 13.45 4.21
C ALA A 16 -23.65 12.38 3.47
N THR A 17 -23.40 12.54 2.17
CA THR A 17 -22.67 11.55 1.36
C THR A 17 -21.18 11.85 1.19
N PHE A 18 -20.68 12.97 1.69
CA PHE A 18 -19.24 13.11 1.96
C PHE A 18 -18.93 12.60 3.36
N ALA A 19 -19.25 11.33 3.63
CA ALA A 19 -18.57 10.62 4.70
C ALA A 19 -17.08 10.70 4.38
N GLN A 20 -16.36 11.52 5.13
CA GLN A 20 -14.91 11.67 5.07
C GLN A 20 -14.32 10.28 5.05
N GLN A 21 -13.84 9.83 3.88
CA GLN A 21 -13.28 8.49 3.73
C GLN A 21 -12.10 8.45 4.68
N LYS A 22 -12.24 7.68 5.76
CA LYS A 22 -11.27 7.63 6.86
C LYS A 22 -9.92 7.30 6.24
N THR A 23 -8.95 8.21 6.35
CA THR A 23 -7.59 8.02 5.83
C THR A 23 -7.03 6.74 6.42
N SER A 24 -6.80 5.73 5.59
CA SER A 24 -6.24 4.47 6.02
C SER A 24 -4.72 4.57 6.01
N THR A 25 -4.11 4.34 7.16
CA THR A 25 -2.65 4.28 7.28
C THR A 25 -2.19 2.85 7.51
N VAL A 26 -1.03 2.50 6.96
CA VAL A 26 -0.34 1.23 7.21
C VAL A 26 1.11 1.51 7.59
N ASN A 27 1.61 0.83 8.62
CA ASN A 27 3.04 0.83 8.89
C ASN A 27 3.65 -0.28 8.05
N ILE A 28 4.69 0.03 7.30
CA ILE A 28 5.51 -0.98 6.65
C ILE A 28 6.92 -0.92 7.19
N SER A 29 7.59 -2.05 7.19
CA SER A 29 9.01 -2.13 7.49
C SER A 29 9.69 -3.15 6.59
N PHE A 30 10.91 -2.83 6.20
CA PHE A 30 11.81 -3.69 5.45
C PHE A 30 12.80 -4.28 6.45
N TRP A 31 12.92 -5.60 6.46
CA TRP A 31 13.70 -6.35 7.44
C TRP A 31 14.80 -7.12 6.75
N GLU A 32 16.03 -6.72 6.98
CA GLU A 32 17.22 -7.41 6.53
C GLU A 32 17.60 -8.46 7.58
N VAL A 33 17.53 -9.73 7.18
CA VAL A 33 17.87 -10.86 8.03
C VAL A 33 19.33 -11.25 7.81
N LYS A 34 20.08 -11.39 8.91
CA LYS A 34 21.48 -11.83 8.91
C LYS A 34 21.67 -13.09 8.07
N MET A 35 22.76 -13.13 7.32
CA MET A 35 23.13 -14.30 6.52
C MET A 35 23.15 -15.56 7.38
N GLY A 36 22.48 -16.62 6.92
CA GLY A 36 22.36 -17.89 7.65
C GLY A 36 21.28 -17.93 8.74
N HIS A 37 20.66 -16.82 9.10
CA HIS A 37 19.67 -16.75 10.19
C HIS A 37 18.20 -16.86 9.74
N ARG A 38 17.91 -17.03 8.44
CA ARG A 38 16.52 -17.02 7.91
C ARG A 38 15.61 -18.06 8.56
N THR A 39 16.12 -19.26 8.80
CA THR A 39 15.31 -20.32 9.39
C THR A 39 14.91 -19.99 10.82
N GLN A 40 15.87 -19.55 11.64
CA GLN A 40 15.65 -19.13 13.02
C GLN A 40 14.69 -17.93 13.10
N PHE A 41 14.94 -16.92 12.28
CA PHE A 41 14.09 -15.76 12.15
C PHE A 41 12.64 -16.13 11.80
N ASN A 42 12.43 -16.94 10.76
CA ASN A 42 11.08 -17.34 10.32
C ASN A 42 10.36 -18.14 11.42
N THR A 43 11.06 -19.01 12.15
CA THR A 43 10.48 -19.79 13.25
C THR A 43 10.11 -18.88 14.43
N ALA A 44 10.97 -17.94 14.78
CA ALA A 44 10.71 -16.97 15.84
C ALA A 44 9.52 -16.06 15.48
N MET A 45 9.47 -15.55 14.24
CA MET A 45 8.36 -14.74 13.74
C MET A 45 7.04 -15.50 13.72
N GLU A 46 7.01 -16.73 13.22
CA GLU A 46 5.80 -17.56 13.20
C GLU A 46 5.26 -17.77 14.62
N THR A 47 6.16 -18.01 15.60
CA THR A 47 5.80 -18.12 17.01
C THR A 47 5.27 -16.79 17.57
N HIS A 48 5.93 -15.67 17.25
CA HIS A 48 5.51 -14.33 17.67
C HIS A 48 4.11 -14.00 17.16
N LEU A 49 3.89 -14.18 15.85
CA LEU A 49 2.60 -13.90 15.23
C LEU A 49 1.48 -14.75 15.81
N SER A 50 1.72 -16.02 16.09
CA SER A 50 0.71 -16.91 16.68
C SER A 50 0.33 -16.56 18.12
N LYS A 51 1.23 -15.92 18.86
CA LYS A 51 1.02 -15.56 20.27
C LYS A 51 0.48 -14.16 20.48
N PHE A 52 0.88 -13.20 19.65
CA PHE A 52 0.71 -11.78 19.93
C PHE A 52 -0.05 -11.00 18.86
N THR A 53 -0.46 -11.67 17.78
CA THR A 53 -1.23 -11.01 16.70
C THR A 53 -2.48 -11.80 16.36
N SER A 54 -3.41 -11.14 15.67
CA SER A 54 -4.71 -11.71 15.35
C SER A 54 -5.14 -11.39 13.91
N VAL A 55 -6.24 -12.02 13.50
CA VAL A 55 -7.01 -11.64 12.32
C VAL A 55 -8.27 -10.95 12.79
N LYS A 56 -8.46 -9.69 12.41
CA LYS A 56 -9.65 -8.92 12.73
C LYS A 56 -10.44 -8.65 11.45
N ASP A 57 -11.72 -8.97 11.45
CA ASP A 57 -12.61 -8.78 10.28
C ASP A 57 -12.06 -9.43 8.99
N GLY A 58 -11.42 -10.60 9.13
CA GLY A 58 -10.78 -11.31 8.01
C GLY A 58 -9.48 -10.69 7.48
N ILE A 59 -8.93 -9.67 8.20
CA ILE A 59 -7.70 -8.99 7.83
C ILE A 59 -6.63 -9.33 8.85
N PRO A 60 -5.51 -9.94 8.41
CA PRO A 60 -4.35 -10.15 9.27
C PRO A 60 -3.84 -8.84 9.84
N GLU A 61 -3.57 -8.79 11.14
CA GLU A 61 -2.94 -7.63 11.77
C GLU A 61 -1.55 -7.35 11.20
N VAL A 62 -0.83 -8.42 10.89
CA VAL A 62 0.50 -8.38 10.27
C VAL A 62 0.46 -9.21 8.99
N THR A 63 0.99 -8.66 7.90
CA THR A 63 1.16 -9.35 6.62
C THR A 63 2.62 -9.25 6.19
N GLY A 64 3.25 -10.39 5.96
CA GLY A 64 4.64 -10.46 5.50
C GLY A 64 4.77 -10.81 4.03
N TYR A 65 5.79 -10.27 3.38
CA TYR A 65 6.12 -10.54 1.99
C TYR A 65 7.61 -10.82 1.80
N ASN A 66 7.94 -11.73 0.89
CA ASN A 66 9.29 -11.87 0.36
C ASN A 66 9.48 -10.84 -0.76
N ILE A 67 10.62 -10.17 -0.78
CA ILE A 67 10.97 -9.20 -1.81
C ILE A 67 11.97 -9.81 -2.80
N THR A 68 11.71 -9.57 -4.09
CA THR A 68 12.59 -9.96 -5.19
C THR A 68 12.82 -8.75 -6.09
N GLY A 69 14.09 -8.44 -6.38
CA GLY A 69 14.50 -7.29 -7.18
C GLY A 69 14.50 -5.97 -6.39
N GLY A 70 14.98 -4.90 -7.03
CA GLY A 70 15.10 -3.58 -6.44
C GLY A 70 16.15 -3.47 -5.34
N ASN A 71 16.13 -2.34 -4.64
CA ASN A 71 17.09 -2.02 -3.57
C ASN A 71 16.90 -2.93 -2.33
N HIS A 72 15.72 -3.50 -2.16
CA HIS A 72 15.34 -4.36 -1.04
C HIS A 72 15.39 -5.86 -1.37
N HIS A 73 16.14 -6.24 -2.42
CA HIS A 73 16.24 -7.65 -2.82
C HIS A 73 16.71 -8.56 -1.70
N GLY A 74 15.89 -9.56 -1.40
CA GLY A 74 16.18 -10.54 -0.35
C GLY A 74 15.71 -10.16 1.05
N GLU A 75 15.25 -8.95 1.28
CA GLU A 75 14.59 -8.54 2.51
C GLU A 75 13.16 -9.08 2.62
N TYR A 76 12.58 -8.95 3.80
CA TYR A 76 11.14 -9.11 4.01
C TYR A 76 10.49 -7.73 4.13
N LEU A 77 9.29 -7.57 3.53
CA LEU A 77 8.42 -6.44 3.85
C LEU A 77 7.37 -6.93 4.84
N ILE A 78 7.24 -6.25 5.96
CA ILE A 78 6.23 -6.48 6.97
C ILE A 78 5.26 -5.30 6.98
N ALA A 79 3.99 -5.56 6.70
CA ALA A 79 2.92 -4.58 6.77
C ALA A 79 2.09 -4.81 8.03
N GLN A 80 1.98 -3.80 8.87
CA GLN A 80 1.07 -3.79 10.01
C GLN A 80 -0.23 -3.11 9.59
N ASN A 81 -1.27 -3.92 9.38
CA ASN A 81 -2.57 -3.49 8.84
C ASN A 81 -3.44 -2.86 9.94
N SER A 82 -2.89 -1.97 10.73
CA SER A 82 -3.61 -1.38 11.88
C SER A 82 -4.83 -0.56 11.47
N ARG A 83 -4.99 -0.21 10.18
CA ARG A 83 -6.07 0.65 9.64
C ARG A 83 -6.41 1.84 10.54
N LYS A 84 -5.44 2.30 11.32
CA LYS A 84 -5.63 3.41 12.25
C LYS A 84 -5.72 4.71 11.47
N SER A 85 -6.71 5.52 11.82
CA SER A 85 -6.68 6.94 11.45
C SER A 85 -5.53 7.63 12.18
N TRP A 86 -5.16 8.85 11.75
CA TRP A 86 -4.18 9.63 12.49
C TRP A 86 -4.60 9.85 13.94
N ALA A 87 -5.89 10.10 14.20
CA ALA A 87 -6.44 10.27 15.54
C ALA A 87 -6.26 9.03 16.44
N ASP A 88 -6.31 7.83 15.86
CA ASP A 88 -6.07 6.60 16.62
C ASP A 88 -4.60 6.46 17.08
N ARG A 89 -3.68 7.20 16.45
CA ARG A 89 -2.26 7.22 16.83
C ARG A 89 -1.95 8.15 17.99
N ASP A 90 -2.83 9.12 18.26
CA ASP A 90 -2.70 10.03 19.40
C ASP A 90 -3.10 9.34 20.72
N VAL A 91 -3.77 8.20 20.64
CA VAL A 91 -4.18 7.43 21.82
C VAL A 91 -2.95 6.74 22.41
N VAL A 92 -2.52 7.20 23.58
CA VAL A 92 -1.48 6.53 24.36
C VAL A 92 -2.02 5.18 24.80
N THR A 93 -1.50 4.11 24.21
CA THR A 93 -1.85 2.73 24.66
C THR A 93 -1.13 2.45 25.97
N PRO A 94 -1.83 2.15 27.07
CA PRO A 94 -1.17 1.78 28.32
C PRO A 94 -0.26 0.57 28.12
N THR A 95 0.91 0.59 28.73
CA THR A 95 1.79 -0.57 28.76
C THR A 95 1.13 -1.70 29.56
N THR A 96 0.74 -2.75 28.89
CA THR A 96 0.18 -3.96 29.52
C THR A 96 1.24 -5.00 29.73
N MET A 97 0.98 -5.99 30.61
CA MET A 97 1.87 -7.16 30.77
C MET A 97 2.04 -7.94 29.46
N GLU A 98 1.04 -7.90 28.58
CA GLU A 98 1.10 -8.52 27.27
C GLU A 98 2.10 -7.79 26.37
N ASN A 99 2.06 -6.45 26.31
CA ASN A 99 3.04 -5.65 25.56
C ASN A 99 4.47 -5.88 26.08
N ILE A 100 4.65 -5.99 27.41
CA ILE A 100 5.96 -6.30 28.00
C ILE A 100 6.45 -7.66 27.49
N ARG A 101 5.63 -8.71 27.60
CA ARG A 101 5.99 -10.07 27.13
C ARG A 101 6.26 -10.10 25.62
N GLN A 102 5.50 -9.34 24.82
CA GLN A 102 5.71 -9.22 23.40
C GLN A 102 7.07 -8.59 23.09
N ASN A 103 7.43 -7.50 23.77
CA ASN A 103 8.71 -6.83 23.61
C ASN A 103 9.87 -7.71 24.07
N GLU A 104 9.76 -8.38 25.21
CA GLU A 104 10.76 -9.34 25.69
C GLU A 104 10.99 -10.48 24.68
N TYR A 105 9.90 -11.02 24.13
CA TYR A 105 10.00 -12.06 23.11
C TYR A 105 10.73 -11.55 21.86
N TRP A 106 10.40 -10.33 21.42
CA TRP A 106 11.04 -9.67 20.30
C TRP A 106 12.55 -9.53 20.51
N GLU A 107 12.96 -8.93 21.62
CA GLU A 107 14.37 -8.69 21.94
C GLU A 107 15.19 -9.97 22.05
N LEU A 108 14.60 -11.03 22.59
CA LEU A 108 15.31 -12.28 22.83
C LEU A 108 15.34 -13.21 21.60
N ASN A 109 14.30 -13.18 20.75
CA ASN A 109 14.11 -14.22 19.75
C ASN A 109 14.09 -13.70 18.29
N ILE A 110 13.82 -12.42 18.04
CA ILE A 110 13.69 -11.88 16.69
C ILE A 110 14.83 -10.92 16.38
N ALA A 111 15.02 -9.90 17.20
CA ALA A 111 16.04 -8.87 17.01
C ALA A 111 17.47 -9.43 16.80
N PRO A 112 17.91 -10.48 17.48
CA PRO A 112 19.24 -11.05 17.27
C PRO A 112 19.49 -11.59 15.85
N HIS A 113 18.42 -11.87 15.08
CA HIS A 113 18.51 -12.39 13.73
C HIS A 113 18.44 -11.30 12.64
N LEU A 114 18.23 -10.04 13.02
CA LEU A 114 18.13 -8.92 12.08
C LEU A 114 19.46 -8.19 11.97
N GLU A 115 19.85 -7.85 10.72
CA GLU A 115 20.94 -6.93 10.41
C GLU A 115 20.45 -5.48 10.49
N GLY A 116 19.24 -5.22 9.95
CA GLY A 116 18.64 -3.91 9.92
C GLY A 116 17.12 -3.95 9.77
N VAL A 117 16.50 -2.85 10.19
CA VAL A 117 15.08 -2.59 9.99
C VAL A 117 14.91 -1.14 9.58
N THR A 118 14.26 -0.92 8.43
CA THR A 118 13.83 0.41 8.01
C THR A 118 12.32 0.42 7.86
N GLY A 119 11.68 1.56 8.08
CA GLY A 119 10.22 1.59 8.05
C GLY A 119 9.64 2.92 7.61
N ASP A 120 8.41 2.86 7.12
CA ASP A 120 7.61 4.01 6.67
C ASP A 120 6.16 3.89 7.15
N ILE A 121 5.51 5.04 7.28
CA ILE A 121 4.06 5.12 7.39
C ILE A 121 3.51 5.48 6.02
N LEU A 122 2.65 4.64 5.49
CA LEU A 122 1.99 4.85 4.22
C LEU A 122 0.54 5.28 4.43
N VAL A 123 0.10 6.22 3.62
CA VAL A 123 -1.29 6.67 3.52
C VAL A 123 -1.88 6.17 2.22
N TYR A 124 -3.01 5.49 2.28
CA TYR A 124 -3.73 5.02 1.10
C TYR A 124 -4.46 6.18 0.43
N GLU A 125 -4.32 6.28 -0.90
CA GLU A 125 -4.95 7.30 -1.74
C GLU A 125 -6.07 6.68 -2.59
N PRO A 126 -7.31 6.66 -2.09
CA PRO A 126 -8.42 5.99 -2.77
C PRO A 126 -8.78 6.63 -4.12
N GLU A 127 -8.63 7.96 -4.25
CA GLU A 127 -8.91 8.68 -5.50
C GLU A 127 -7.91 8.36 -6.62
N MET A 128 -6.74 7.83 -6.26
CA MET A 128 -5.68 7.43 -7.18
C MET A 128 -5.60 5.93 -7.38
N SER A 129 -6.52 5.17 -6.78
CA SER A 129 -6.51 3.70 -6.75
C SER A 129 -7.78 3.15 -7.36
N ASN A 130 -7.70 1.93 -7.92
CA ASN A 130 -8.87 1.15 -8.32
C ASN A 130 -8.94 -0.21 -7.61
N LEU A 131 -8.29 -0.30 -6.45
CA LEU A 131 -8.25 -1.50 -5.63
C LEU A 131 -9.56 -1.68 -4.89
N GLY A 132 -10.18 -2.84 -5.04
CA GLY A 132 -11.33 -3.24 -4.20
C GLY A 132 -10.89 -3.65 -2.80
N VAL A 133 -11.82 -3.59 -1.85
CA VAL A 133 -11.57 -3.93 -0.43
C VAL A 133 -11.12 -5.38 -0.25
N ASP A 134 -11.46 -6.27 -1.21
CA ASP A 134 -11.28 -7.71 -1.11
C ASP A 134 -10.11 -8.26 -1.93
N ASP A 135 -9.16 -7.41 -2.36
CA ASP A 135 -8.02 -7.89 -3.14
C ASP A 135 -7.07 -8.74 -2.28
N LYS A 136 -7.08 -10.04 -2.52
CA LYS A 136 -6.26 -11.07 -1.85
C LYS A 136 -5.06 -11.51 -2.69
N SER A 137 -4.64 -10.72 -3.67
CA SER A 137 -3.51 -11.09 -4.53
C SER A 137 -2.25 -11.35 -3.72
N GLU A 138 -1.71 -12.55 -3.86
CA GLU A 138 -0.47 -12.96 -3.19
C GLU A 138 0.77 -12.35 -3.82
N LYS A 139 0.68 -11.96 -5.10
CA LYS A 139 1.79 -11.42 -5.88
C LYS A 139 1.53 -9.98 -6.27
N ARG A 140 2.56 -9.15 -6.13
CA ARG A 140 2.47 -7.71 -6.37
C ARG A 140 3.76 -7.18 -6.99
N VAL A 141 3.63 -6.13 -7.80
CA VAL A 141 4.76 -5.32 -8.26
C VAL A 141 4.63 -3.94 -7.65
N VAL A 142 5.67 -3.48 -7.01
CA VAL A 142 5.74 -2.14 -6.43
C VAL A 142 6.66 -1.29 -7.27
N THR A 143 6.21 -0.09 -7.62
CA THR A 143 7.05 0.95 -8.21
C THR A 143 7.02 2.15 -7.27
N GLU A 144 8.18 2.56 -6.81
CA GLU A 144 8.36 3.73 -5.95
C GLU A 144 8.82 4.92 -6.79
N PHE A 145 8.21 6.07 -6.52
CA PHE A 145 8.53 7.33 -7.20
C PHE A 145 8.80 8.41 -6.17
N THR A 146 9.85 9.20 -6.42
CA THR A 146 10.10 10.45 -5.69
C THR A 146 9.64 11.63 -6.55
N VAL A 147 8.96 12.58 -5.94
CA VAL A 147 8.50 13.81 -6.61
C VAL A 147 9.66 14.78 -6.72
N ILE A 148 9.96 15.24 -7.94
CA ILE A 148 11.06 16.17 -8.22
C ILE A 148 10.59 17.62 -8.17
N ASN A 149 9.51 17.94 -8.87
CA ASN A 149 9.03 19.31 -9.08
C ASN A 149 7.53 19.41 -8.86
N GLY A 150 7.11 20.06 -7.77
CA GLY A 150 5.75 20.49 -7.50
C GLY A 150 4.68 19.39 -7.71
N SER A 151 4.00 19.04 -6.66
CA SER A 151 3.11 17.88 -6.66
C SER A 151 1.76 18.06 -7.38
N LYS A 152 1.31 19.30 -7.65
CA LYS A 152 -0.07 19.55 -8.10
C LYS A 152 -0.42 18.85 -9.44
N GLY A 153 0.38 19.05 -10.46
CA GLY A 153 0.13 18.42 -11.77
C GLY A 153 0.22 16.90 -11.71
N LEU A 154 1.17 16.37 -10.91
CA LEU A 154 1.35 14.93 -10.70
C LEU A 154 0.15 14.31 -10.00
N THR A 155 -0.36 14.91 -8.93
CA THR A 155 -1.53 14.45 -8.20
C THR A 155 -2.76 14.37 -9.12
N ASP A 156 -2.99 15.40 -9.93
CA ASP A 156 -4.09 15.43 -10.89
C ASP A 156 -3.96 14.33 -11.96
N GLN A 157 -2.74 14.03 -12.38
CA GLN A 157 -2.47 12.93 -13.31
C GLN A 157 -2.68 11.56 -12.65
N LEU A 158 -2.23 11.37 -11.43
CA LEU A 158 -2.45 10.12 -10.70
C LEU A 158 -3.95 9.85 -10.49
N ARG A 159 -4.78 10.89 -10.26
CA ARG A 159 -6.24 10.76 -10.18
C ARG A 159 -6.91 10.32 -11.47
N LYS A 160 -6.26 10.47 -12.62
CA LYS A 160 -6.76 9.95 -13.91
C LYS A 160 -6.49 8.45 -14.08
N MET A 161 -5.46 7.92 -13.41
CA MET A 161 -4.98 6.55 -13.62
C MET A 161 -6.01 5.45 -13.33
N PRO A 162 -6.85 5.53 -12.27
CA PRO A 162 -7.81 4.46 -11.95
C PRO A 162 -8.67 4.03 -13.14
N LYS A 163 -9.20 4.99 -13.90
CA LYS A 163 -10.03 4.69 -15.09
C LYS A 163 -9.26 3.96 -16.19
N VAL A 164 -7.98 4.28 -16.35
CA VAL A 164 -7.10 3.61 -17.33
C VAL A 164 -6.78 2.19 -16.87
N TRP A 165 -6.50 2.03 -15.58
CA TRP A 165 -6.24 0.71 -14.99
C TRP A 165 -7.47 -0.20 -15.06
N ASP A 166 -8.68 0.35 -14.82
CA ASP A 166 -9.93 -0.38 -14.97
C ASP A 166 -10.13 -0.85 -16.42
N LYS A 167 -9.86 0.04 -17.39
CA LYS A 167 -9.90 -0.28 -18.82
C LYS A 167 -8.95 -1.42 -19.19
N LEU A 168 -7.79 -1.48 -18.55
CA LEU A 168 -6.78 -2.52 -18.75
C LEU A 168 -7.03 -3.78 -17.89
N GLY A 169 -8.08 -3.80 -17.08
CA GLY A 169 -8.34 -4.90 -16.14
C GLY A 169 -7.28 -5.05 -15.04
N ARG A 170 -6.50 -3.99 -14.77
CA ARG A 170 -5.41 -4.00 -13.78
C ARG A 170 -5.90 -3.51 -12.43
N LYS A 171 -5.49 -4.18 -11.36
CA LYS A 171 -5.74 -3.77 -9.98
C LYS A 171 -4.53 -3.04 -9.41
N MET A 172 -4.73 -1.78 -9.04
CA MET A 172 -3.66 -0.89 -8.60
C MET A 172 -4.05 -0.15 -7.33
N GLY A 173 -3.11 -0.07 -6.39
CA GLY A 173 -3.22 0.76 -5.19
C GLY A 173 -2.12 1.81 -5.17
N VAL A 174 -2.46 3.03 -4.77
CA VAL A 174 -1.49 4.11 -4.60
C VAL A 174 -1.39 4.46 -3.13
N TRP A 175 -0.16 4.55 -2.65
CA TRP A 175 0.20 4.86 -1.29
C TRP A 175 1.20 6.02 -1.28
N VAL A 176 1.05 6.92 -0.34
CA VAL A 176 1.99 8.03 -0.16
C VAL A 176 2.76 7.83 1.14
N THR A 177 4.08 7.98 1.08
CA THR A 177 4.93 7.99 2.27
C THR A 177 4.70 9.29 3.04
N TYR A 178 4.37 9.18 4.32
CA TYR A 178 4.12 10.35 5.16
C TYR A 178 5.39 10.87 5.84
N THR A 179 6.40 10.02 6.00
CA THR A 179 7.66 10.36 6.67
C THR A 179 8.77 10.67 5.66
N GLY A 180 9.56 11.72 5.91
CA GLY A 180 10.70 12.10 5.06
C GLY A 180 10.29 12.74 3.73
N VAL A 181 10.98 12.37 2.65
CA VAL A 181 10.69 12.88 1.29
C VAL A 181 9.41 12.25 0.77
N ALA A 182 8.51 13.06 0.22
CA ALA A 182 7.25 12.58 -0.36
C ALA A 182 7.52 11.58 -1.49
N ARG A 183 7.12 10.34 -1.29
CA ARG A 183 7.24 9.25 -2.24
C ARG A 183 5.88 8.63 -2.48
N TYR A 184 5.61 8.27 -3.74
CA TYR A 184 4.44 7.49 -4.12
C TYR A 184 4.87 6.05 -4.35
N ARG A 185 4.12 5.11 -3.80
CA ARG A 185 4.23 3.68 -4.10
C ARG A 185 3.00 3.24 -4.86
N VAL A 186 3.19 2.94 -6.13
CA VAL A 186 2.15 2.36 -6.99
C VAL A 186 2.31 0.85 -6.95
N VAL A 187 1.32 0.18 -6.38
CA VAL A 187 1.30 -1.27 -6.19
C VAL A 187 0.35 -1.90 -7.19
N ARG A 188 0.88 -2.69 -8.12
CA ARG A 188 0.09 -3.53 -9.02
C ARG A 188 -0.16 -4.87 -8.34
N TYR A 189 -1.40 -5.22 -8.17
CA TYR A 189 -1.86 -6.50 -7.66
C TYR A 189 -2.05 -7.46 -8.82
N LEU A 190 -1.60 -8.71 -8.66
CA LEU A 190 -1.60 -9.72 -9.71
C LEU A 190 -2.48 -10.91 -9.28
N PRO A 191 -3.82 -10.80 -9.38
CA PRO A 191 -4.73 -11.85 -8.92
C PRO A 191 -4.51 -13.20 -9.65
N ASN A 192 -4.05 -13.15 -10.90
CA ASN A 192 -3.75 -14.35 -11.69
C ASN A 192 -2.25 -14.72 -11.67
N GLY A 193 -1.45 -14.06 -10.82
CA GLY A 193 -0.02 -14.33 -10.65
C GLY A 193 0.87 -13.67 -11.72
N TRP A 194 2.11 -14.13 -11.79
CA TRP A 194 3.15 -13.52 -12.62
C TRP A 194 2.86 -13.52 -14.11
N LYS A 195 2.05 -14.46 -14.63
CA LYS A 195 1.65 -14.51 -16.04
C LYS A 195 1.01 -13.22 -16.57
N GLU A 196 0.40 -12.41 -15.66
CA GLU A 196 -0.15 -11.11 -16.08
C GLU A 196 0.91 -10.12 -16.54
N LEU A 197 2.17 -10.35 -16.24
CA LEU A 197 3.28 -9.52 -16.74
C LEU A 197 3.69 -9.95 -18.15
N ASP A 198 3.53 -11.22 -18.48
CA ASP A 198 3.82 -11.76 -19.83
C ASP A 198 2.77 -11.32 -20.85
N ASP A 199 1.53 -11.12 -20.41
CA ASP A 199 0.41 -10.69 -21.25
C ASP A 199 0.42 -9.19 -21.56
N ALA A 200 1.31 -8.40 -20.94
CA ALA A 200 1.40 -6.96 -21.13
C ALA A 200 1.93 -6.62 -22.54
N LYS A 201 1.13 -5.88 -23.32
CA LYS A 201 1.52 -5.46 -24.67
C LYS A 201 2.18 -4.09 -24.65
N ASP A 202 3.20 -3.92 -25.49
CA ASP A 202 3.84 -2.62 -25.68
C ASP A 202 2.82 -1.58 -26.14
N GLY A 203 2.83 -0.41 -25.51
CA GLY A 203 1.95 0.71 -25.87
C GLY A 203 0.49 0.58 -25.42
N GLU A 204 0.05 -0.56 -24.85
CA GLU A 204 -1.35 -0.75 -24.43
C GLU A 204 -1.85 0.32 -23.46
N PHE A 205 -0.96 0.82 -22.57
CA PHE A 205 -1.31 1.86 -21.62
C PHE A 205 -1.64 3.18 -22.32
N ALA A 206 -0.83 3.57 -23.30
CA ALA A 206 -1.05 4.80 -24.08
C ALA A 206 -2.37 4.72 -24.87
N ILE A 207 -2.65 3.58 -25.48
CA ILE A 207 -3.89 3.33 -26.21
C ILE A 207 -5.09 3.43 -25.26
N ALA A 208 -5.06 2.73 -24.14
CA ALA A 208 -6.12 2.76 -23.14
C ALA A 208 -6.34 4.18 -22.56
N TYR A 209 -5.25 4.93 -22.36
CA TYR A 209 -5.32 6.30 -21.88
C TYR A 209 -6.03 7.21 -22.89
N ASP A 210 -5.66 7.11 -24.17
CA ASP A 210 -6.27 7.88 -25.24
C ASP A 210 -7.74 7.49 -25.49
N GLU A 211 -8.10 6.23 -25.29
CA GLU A 211 -9.50 5.79 -25.37
C GLU A 211 -10.35 6.36 -24.22
N VAL A 212 -9.78 6.57 -23.04
CA VAL A 212 -10.48 7.14 -21.87
C VAL A 212 -10.57 8.66 -21.92
N TYR A 213 -9.50 9.34 -22.34
CA TYR A 213 -9.37 10.80 -22.24
C TYR A 213 -9.34 11.55 -23.58
N GLY A 214 -9.38 10.82 -24.69
CA GLY A 214 -9.32 11.36 -26.04
C GLY A 214 -7.94 11.21 -26.69
N LYS A 215 -7.94 11.07 -28.01
CA LYS A 215 -6.72 10.84 -28.81
C LYS A 215 -5.66 11.92 -28.56
N GLY A 216 -4.42 11.48 -28.31
CA GLY A 216 -3.27 12.34 -28.03
C GLY A 216 -3.19 12.86 -26.60
N SER A 217 -4.11 12.48 -25.73
CA SER A 217 -4.08 12.85 -24.31
C SER A 217 -2.87 12.27 -23.60
N TRP A 218 -2.48 11.04 -23.93
CA TRP A 218 -1.29 10.42 -23.33
C TRP A 218 -0.01 11.20 -23.65
N ASP A 219 0.21 11.57 -24.89
CA ASP A 219 1.42 12.29 -25.30
C ASP A 219 1.56 13.64 -24.60
N LYS A 220 0.44 14.31 -24.36
CA LYS A 220 0.38 15.57 -23.62
C LYS A 220 0.66 15.35 -22.11
N ASP A 221 -0.02 14.39 -21.51
CA ASP A 221 -0.04 14.22 -20.07
C ASP A 221 1.19 13.44 -19.54
N ARG A 222 1.80 12.55 -20.35
CA ARG A 222 3.01 11.82 -19.98
C ARG A 222 4.19 12.74 -19.62
N LEU A 223 4.26 13.93 -20.23
CA LEU A 223 5.32 14.90 -19.92
C LEU A 223 5.23 15.43 -18.49
N ILE A 224 4.02 15.55 -17.93
CA ILE A 224 3.81 15.94 -16.54
C ILE A 224 4.37 14.83 -15.63
N LEU A 225 4.14 13.58 -15.98
CA LEU A 225 4.67 12.44 -15.23
C LEU A 225 6.19 12.38 -15.33
N THR A 226 6.76 12.39 -16.55
CA THR A 226 8.21 12.26 -16.76
C THR A 226 9.03 13.40 -16.17
N ASN A 227 8.46 14.61 -16.09
CA ASN A 227 9.12 15.78 -15.52
C ASN A 227 8.86 15.96 -14.01
N GLY A 228 7.80 15.33 -13.49
CA GLY A 228 7.35 15.49 -12.11
C GLY A 228 7.90 14.46 -11.12
N TRP A 229 8.39 13.33 -11.60
CA TRP A 229 8.88 12.25 -10.75
C TRP A 229 10.08 11.50 -11.31
N THR A 230 10.77 10.78 -10.42
CA THR A 230 11.80 9.79 -10.78
C THR A 230 11.43 8.46 -10.13
N ILE A 231 11.55 7.36 -10.87
CA ILE A 231 11.47 6.02 -10.30
C ILE A 231 12.71 5.82 -9.44
N THR A 232 12.51 5.61 -8.14
CA THR A 232 13.58 5.39 -7.17
C THR A 232 13.80 3.93 -6.85
N ASP A 233 12.73 3.11 -6.96
CA ASP A 233 12.84 1.67 -6.81
C ASP A 233 11.72 0.94 -7.55
N LYS A 234 11.96 -0.34 -7.90
CA LYS A 234 10.96 -1.25 -8.43
C LYS A 234 11.29 -2.68 -8.00
N PHE A 235 10.35 -3.30 -7.31
CA PHE A 235 10.50 -4.65 -6.80
C PHE A 235 9.22 -5.46 -6.86
N MET A 236 9.35 -6.77 -6.75
CA MET A 236 8.26 -7.72 -6.69
C MET A 236 8.09 -8.23 -5.27
N MET A 237 6.83 -8.46 -4.87
CA MET A 237 6.50 -9.04 -3.57
C MET A 237 5.69 -10.32 -3.75
N THR A 238 5.99 -11.32 -2.94
CA THR A 238 5.17 -12.54 -2.81
C THR A 238 4.78 -12.71 -1.36
N LEU A 239 3.48 -12.93 -1.10
CA LEU A 239 2.96 -13.19 0.24
C LEU A 239 3.74 -14.32 0.90
N ASN A 240 4.16 -14.09 2.14
CA ASN A 240 4.79 -15.08 2.99
C ASN A 240 3.82 -15.47 4.11
N THR A 241 3.17 -16.62 3.97
CA THR A 241 2.17 -17.08 4.93
C THR A 241 2.74 -17.39 6.31
N ARG A 242 4.05 -17.64 6.45
CA ARG A 242 4.74 -17.83 7.73
C ARG A 242 4.93 -16.52 8.49
N LEU A 243 4.97 -15.40 7.76
CA LEU A 243 5.13 -14.04 8.30
C LEU A 243 3.81 -13.25 8.29
N THR A 244 2.69 -13.96 8.25
CA THR A 244 1.34 -13.37 8.22
C THR A 244 0.52 -13.92 9.39
N SER A 245 -0.19 -13.04 10.11
CA SER A 245 -1.09 -13.42 11.22
C SER A 245 -2.16 -14.39 10.75
N LYS A 246 -2.53 -15.34 11.61
CA LYS A 246 -3.51 -16.40 11.32
C LYS A 246 -4.74 -16.25 12.21
#